data_6a3c4c32c99fef9f4004b34a7deaf530
#
_entry.id   6a3c4c32c99fef9f4004b34a7deaf530
#
_cell.length_a   1.000
_cell.length_b   1.000
_cell.length_c   1.000
_cell.angle_alpha   90.00
_cell.angle_beta   90.00
_cell.angle_gamma   90.00
#
_symmetry.space_group_name_H-M   'P 1'
#
loop_
_entity.id
_entity.type
_entity.pdbx_description
1 polymer ?
#
loop_
_entity_poly.entity_id
_entity_poly.type
_entity_poly.pdbx_seq_one_letter_code
_entity_poly.pdbx_strand_id
1 'polypeptide(L)'
;MKKTELVLREILYQNIEKKNTIMTQASLATRLQLSLSTVNAIISMLAKMGAVEIHQRNFHTFDTKKILYYWASIRNPQKDILFATRVEKSVKEIEKQMPDDVIFGSYSAYKFFYNDVPADYSEVYVYGTLDIKKRFPQKMDIPNLFVLKKDLMIETYGKTTTIAQTFVDLWNVKEWYAKEFIKAMEERLHGILE
;
A
#
# COMPACT_ATOMS: atom_id res chain seq x y z
N MET A 1 1.58 -5.22 -8.79
CA MET A 1 0.42 -4.26 -8.83
C MET A 1 0.03 -3.92 -10.26
N LYS A 2 -1.26 -3.60 -10.50
CA LYS A 2 -1.79 -3.14 -11.81
C LYS A 2 -1.45 -1.65 -12.02
N LYS A 3 -1.43 -1.20 -13.30
CA LYS A 3 -1.19 0.23 -13.64
C LYS A 3 -2.14 1.19 -12.94
N THR A 4 -3.42 0.83 -12.84
CA THR A 4 -4.43 1.61 -12.09
C THR A 4 -4.03 1.80 -10.63
N GLU A 5 -3.59 0.74 -9.96
CA GLU A 5 -3.19 0.78 -8.55
C GLU A 5 -1.94 1.66 -8.33
N LEU A 6 -0.99 1.69 -9.29
CA LEU A 6 0.16 2.59 -9.21
C LEU A 6 -0.27 4.06 -9.24
N VAL A 7 -1.23 4.41 -10.10
CA VAL A 7 -1.75 5.79 -10.19
C VAL A 7 -2.53 6.15 -8.92
N LEU A 8 -3.40 5.26 -8.42
CA LEU A 8 -4.15 5.49 -7.18
C LEU A 8 -3.20 5.68 -5.99
N ARG A 9 -2.16 4.83 -5.86
CA ARG A 9 -1.13 4.95 -4.83
C ARG A 9 -0.45 6.31 -4.88
N GLU A 10 -0.01 6.75 -6.05
CA GLU A 10 0.70 8.02 -6.18
C GLU A 10 -0.20 9.21 -5.84
N ILE A 11 -1.44 9.23 -6.31
CA ILE A 11 -2.42 10.29 -5.97
C ILE A 11 -2.62 10.35 -4.46
N LEU A 12 -2.88 9.21 -3.83
CA LEU A 12 -3.10 9.13 -2.39
C LEU A 12 -1.84 9.48 -1.59
N TYR A 13 -0.65 9.09 -2.04
CA TYR A 13 0.61 9.49 -1.43
C TYR A 13 0.79 11.00 -1.46
N GLN A 14 0.53 11.64 -2.61
CA GLN A 14 0.59 13.09 -2.73
C GLN A 14 -0.42 13.78 -1.79
N ASN A 15 -1.65 13.28 -1.73
CA ASN A 15 -2.69 13.88 -0.90
C ASN A 15 -2.42 13.68 0.61
N ILE A 16 -2.11 12.45 1.02
CA ILE A 16 -2.03 12.08 2.44
C ILE A 16 -0.69 12.48 3.05
N GLU A 17 0.41 12.14 2.38
CA GLU A 17 1.76 12.29 2.96
C GLU A 17 2.45 13.59 2.51
N LYS A 18 2.15 14.10 1.30
CA LYS A 18 2.73 15.33 0.76
C LYS A 18 1.81 16.55 0.87
N LYS A 19 0.53 16.36 1.27
CA LYS A 19 -0.48 17.42 1.38
C LYS A 19 -0.68 18.19 0.07
N ASN A 20 -0.48 17.52 -1.05
CA ASN A 20 -0.62 18.08 -2.40
C ASN A 20 -1.83 17.44 -3.11
N THR A 21 -2.88 18.20 -3.29
CA THR A 21 -4.13 17.77 -3.94
C THR A 21 -4.20 18.14 -5.41
N ILE A 22 -3.24 18.94 -5.94
CA ILE A 22 -3.22 19.41 -7.32
C ILE A 22 -2.06 18.74 -8.07
N MET A 23 -2.37 18.03 -9.13
CA MET A 23 -1.37 17.29 -9.93
C MET A 23 -1.65 17.44 -11.42
N THR A 24 -0.65 17.14 -12.26
CA THR A 24 -0.82 17.04 -13.71
C THR A 24 -0.77 15.59 -14.16
N GLN A 25 -1.53 15.27 -15.19
CA GLN A 25 -1.48 13.92 -15.78
C GLN A 25 -0.11 13.61 -16.38
N ALA A 26 0.57 14.61 -16.92
CA ALA A 26 1.92 14.47 -17.49
C ALA A 26 2.95 14.13 -16.41
N SER A 27 2.91 14.80 -15.24
CA SER A 27 3.83 14.50 -14.13
C SER A 27 3.63 13.08 -13.60
N LEU A 28 2.39 12.63 -13.47
CA LEU A 28 2.09 11.25 -13.07
C LEU A 28 2.58 10.23 -14.11
N ALA A 29 2.35 10.49 -15.39
CA ALA A 29 2.80 9.62 -16.48
C ALA A 29 4.33 9.46 -16.47
N THR A 30 5.07 10.56 -16.36
CA THR A 30 6.52 10.56 -16.28
C THR A 30 7.01 9.83 -15.03
N ARG A 31 6.50 10.19 -13.85
CA ARG A 31 6.90 9.61 -12.57
C ARG A 31 6.67 8.09 -12.52
N LEU A 32 5.52 7.63 -13.01
CA LEU A 32 5.12 6.23 -12.96
C LEU A 32 5.57 5.41 -14.18
N GLN A 33 6.27 6.03 -15.14
CA GLN A 33 6.69 5.42 -16.41
C GLN A 33 5.50 4.77 -17.16
N LEU A 34 4.37 5.48 -17.16
CA LEU A 34 3.14 5.09 -17.86
C LEU A 34 2.88 6.02 -19.05
N SER A 35 2.09 5.54 -20.03
CA SER A 35 1.62 6.40 -21.10
C SER A 35 0.62 7.44 -20.58
N LEU A 36 0.63 8.64 -21.16
CA LEU A 36 -0.33 9.68 -20.82
C LEU A 36 -1.79 9.21 -21.02
N SER A 37 -2.05 8.41 -22.06
CA SER A 37 -3.37 7.84 -22.31
C SER A 37 -3.84 6.90 -21.20
N THR A 38 -2.93 6.09 -20.62
CA THR A 38 -3.24 5.25 -19.45
C THR A 38 -3.62 6.10 -18.25
N VAL A 39 -2.83 7.13 -17.94
CA VAL A 39 -3.11 8.04 -16.83
C VAL A 39 -4.43 8.78 -17.06
N ASN A 40 -4.64 9.33 -18.27
CA ASN A 40 -5.87 10.02 -18.64
C ASN A 40 -7.11 9.15 -18.43
N ALA A 41 -7.08 7.89 -18.87
CA ALA A 41 -8.20 6.97 -18.68
C ALA A 41 -8.55 6.76 -17.20
N ILE A 42 -7.53 6.65 -16.32
CA ILE A 42 -7.73 6.48 -14.88
C ILE A 42 -8.26 7.76 -14.24
N ILE A 43 -7.69 8.93 -14.57
CA ILE A 43 -8.16 10.23 -14.05
C ILE A 43 -9.60 10.50 -14.52
N SER A 44 -9.93 10.19 -15.77
CA SER A 44 -11.31 10.33 -16.29
C SER A 44 -12.29 9.42 -15.56
N MET A 45 -11.88 8.21 -15.18
CA MET A 45 -12.69 7.31 -14.36
C MET A 45 -12.92 7.92 -12.96
N LEU A 46 -11.87 8.44 -12.31
CA LEU A 46 -11.99 9.09 -11.00
C LEU A 46 -12.86 10.36 -11.06
N ALA A 47 -12.80 11.11 -12.16
CA ALA A 47 -13.68 12.27 -12.38
C ALA A 47 -15.15 11.85 -12.51
N LYS A 48 -15.44 10.78 -13.24
CA LYS A 48 -16.80 10.21 -13.32
C LYS A 48 -17.33 9.73 -11.97
N MET A 49 -16.44 9.32 -11.07
CA MET A 49 -16.78 8.97 -9.69
C MET A 49 -16.97 10.22 -8.79
N GLY A 50 -16.66 11.41 -9.29
CA GLY A 50 -16.66 12.63 -8.49
C GLY A 50 -15.55 12.71 -7.44
N ALA A 51 -14.45 11.98 -7.65
CA ALA A 51 -13.32 11.98 -6.73
C ALA A 51 -12.24 12.99 -7.10
N VAL A 52 -12.18 13.37 -8.37
CA VAL A 52 -11.28 14.43 -8.88
C VAL A 52 -12.02 15.35 -9.82
N GLU A 53 -11.56 16.59 -9.93
CA GLU A 53 -11.99 17.57 -10.94
C GLU A 53 -10.85 17.82 -11.93
N ILE A 54 -11.15 17.72 -13.24
CA ILE A 54 -10.18 17.93 -14.31
C ILE A 54 -10.28 19.38 -14.78
N HIS A 55 -9.15 20.09 -14.74
CA HIS A 55 -8.99 21.44 -15.30
C HIS A 55 -8.10 21.40 -16.55
N GLN A 56 -7.97 22.52 -17.23
CA GLN A 56 -7.23 22.61 -18.50
C GLN A 56 -5.76 22.12 -18.40
N ARG A 57 -5.08 22.37 -17.26
CA ARG A 57 -3.65 22.06 -17.10
C ARG A 57 -3.36 21.06 -15.99
N ASN A 58 -4.31 20.80 -15.10
CA ASN A 58 -4.14 19.93 -13.94
C ASN A 58 -5.46 19.24 -13.58
N PHE A 59 -5.44 18.45 -12.54
CA PHE A 59 -6.63 17.98 -11.86
C PHE A 59 -6.48 18.19 -10.34
N HIS A 60 -7.59 18.36 -9.67
CA HIS A 60 -7.67 18.52 -8.23
C HIS A 60 -8.38 17.31 -7.61
N THR A 61 -7.83 16.77 -6.55
CA THR A 61 -8.48 15.70 -5.77
C THR A 61 -9.42 16.33 -4.76
N PHE A 62 -10.69 15.98 -4.85
CA PHE A 62 -11.75 16.43 -3.94
C PHE A 62 -12.06 15.43 -2.84
N ASP A 63 -12.10 14.14 -3.20
CA ASP A 63 -12.54 13.08 -2.32
C ASP A 63 -11.46 11.98 -2.24
N THR A 64 -10.50 12.23 -1.35
CA THR A 64 -9.40 11.29 -1.06
C THR A 64 -9.94 9.96 -0.52
N LYS A 65 -10.99 10.01 0.29
CA LYS A 65 -11.66 8.83 0.88
C LYS A 65 -12.22 7.92 -0.20
N LYS A 66 -12.92 8.48 -1.17
CA LYS A 66 -13.50 7.73 -2.29
C LYS A 66 -12.41 7.00 -3.11
N ILE A 67 -11.28 7.65 -3.37
CA ILE A 67 -10.15 7.04 -4.06
C ILE A 67 -9.57 5.89 -3.23
N LEU A 68 -9.38 6.09 -1.92
CA LEU A 68 -8.84 5.09 -1.01
C LEU A 68 -9.71 3.83 -0.96
N TYR A 69 -11.01 3.99 -0.75
CA TYR A 69 -11.95 2.85 -0.68
C TYR A 69 -12.17 2.18 -2.04
N TYR A 70 -12.15 2.97 -3.13
CA TYR A 70 -12.14 2.37 -4.47
C TYR A 70 -10.91 1.47 -4.66
N TRP A 71 -9.72 1.94 -4.27
CA TRP A 71 -8.53 1.09 -4.34
C TRP A 71 -8.65 -0.13 -3.43
N ALA A 72 -9.10 0.02 -2.20
CA ALA A 72 -9.33 -1.08 -1.28
C ALA A 72 -10.26 -2.15 -1.89
N SER A 73 -11.30 -1.74 -2.62
CA SER A 73 -12.26 -2.66 -3.25
C SER A 73 -11.70 -3.47 -4.43
N ILE A 74 -10.71 -2.95 -5.14
CA ILE A 74 -10.12 -3.62 -6.32
C ILE A 74 -8.78 -4.30 -6.05
N ARG A 75 -8.16 -4.01 -4.89
CA ARG A 75 -6.88 -4.58 -4.49
C ARG A 75 -7.03 -6.06 -4.13
N ASN A 76 -6.07 -6.86 -4.58
CA ASN A 76 -5.97 -8.26 -4.20
C ASN A 76 -4.50 -8.61 -3.93
N PRO A 77 -4.00 -8.42 -2.70
CA PRO A 77 -2.60 -8.68 -2.36
C PRO A 77 -2.22 -10.15 -2.48
N GLN A 78 -3.17 -11.08 -2.38
CA GLN A 78 -2.93 -12.53 -2.52
C GLN A 78 -2.32 -12.88 -3.89
N LYS A 79 -2.66 -12.13 -4.95
CA LYS A 79 -2.11 -12.32 -6.31
C LYS A 79 -0.66 -11.86 -6.44
N ASP A 80 -0.17 -11.09 -5.49
CA ASP A 80 1.20 -10.57 -5.48
C ASP A 80 2.11 -11.41 -4.57
N ILE A 81 1.60 -12.42 -3.84
CA ILE A 81 2.40 -13.29 -2.98
C ILE A 81 3.32 -14.15 -3.84
N LEU A 82 4.63 -13.97 -3.66
CA LEU A 82 5.68 -14.77 -4.27
C LEU A 82 6.06 -15.98 -3.42
N PHE A 83 5.94 -15.82 -2.10
CA PHE A 83 6.40 -16.79 -1.13
C PHE A 83 5.68 -16.59 0.21
N ALA A 84 5.32 -17.68 0.86
CA ALA A 84 4.79 -17.68 2.20
C ALA A 84 5.35 -18.87 2.98
N THR A 85 5.69 -18.66 4.25
CA THR A 85 6.26 -19.71 5.10
C THR A 85 5.92 -19.48 6.57
N ARG A 86 5.99 -20.56 7.35
CA ARG A 86 5.96 -20.48 8.82
C ARG A 86 7.37 -20.22 9.36
N VAL A 87 7.49 -19.23 10.23
CA VAL A 87 8.72 -18.90 10.97
C VAL A 87 8.44 -19.02 12.46
N GLU A 88 9.17 -19.92 13.14
CA GLU A 88 9.03 -20.17 14.60
C GLU A 88 9.83 -19.12 15.41
N LYS A 89 9.45 -17.85 15.22
CA LYS A 89 10.05 -16.69 15.89
C LYS A 89 8.96 -15.66 16.15
N SER A 90 9.20 -14.77 17.11
CA SER A 90 8.34 -13.61 17.33
C SER A 90 8.37 -12.67 16.12
N VAL A 91 7.29 -11.89 15.93
CA VAL A 91 7.21 -10.86 14.89
C VAL A 91 8.42 -9.93 14.91
N LYS A 92 8.82 -9.47 16.10
CA LYS A 92 9.99 -8.59 16.28
C LYS A 92 11.29 -9.23 15.78
N GLU A 93 11.48 -10.52 16.01
CA GLU A 93 12.66 -11.25 15.54
C GLU A 93 12.61 -11.47 14.02
N ILE A 94 11.43 -11.75 13.47
CA ILE A 94 11.24 -11.87 12.02
C ILE A 94 11.58 -10.54 11.35
N GLU A 95 10.99 -9.43 11.83
CA GLU A 95 11.25 -8.08 11.31
C GLU A 95 12.75 -7.72 11.37
N LYS A 96 13.41 -8.00 12.50
CA LYS A 96 14.85 -7.72 12.70
C LYS A 96 15.75 -8.51 11.74
N GLN A 97 15.32 -9.70 11.32
CA GLN A 97 16.09 -10.57 10.44
C GLN A 97 15.79 -10.36 8.96
N MET A 98 14.90 -9.41 8.61
CA MET A 98 14.64 -9.09 7.20
C MET A 98 15.87 -8.50 6.53
N PRO A 99 16.07 -8.77 5.23
CA PRO A 99 17.06 -8.06 4.43
C PRO A 99 16.77 -6.56 4.38
N ASP A 100 17.83 -5.75 4.18
CA ASP A 100 17.70 -4.29 4.13
C ASP A 100 16.93 -3.79 2.90
N ASP A 101 16.78 -4.60 1.87
CA ASP A 101 16.09 -4.26 0.62
C ASP A 101 14.59 -4.55 0.62
N VAL A 102 14.02 -5.07 1.72
CA VAL A 102 12.56 -5.26 1.82
C VAL A 102 11.84 -3.96 2.14
N ILE A 103 10.60 -3.90 1.70
CA ILE A 103 9.65 -2.84 2.07
C ILE A 103 8.58 -3.48 2.95
N PHE A 104 8.45 -3.00 4.18
CA PHE A 104 7.45 -3.50 5.11
C PHE A 104 6.05 -3.06 4.70
N GLY A 105 5.08 -3.97 4.78
CA GLY A 105 3.67 -3.72 4.48
C GLY A 105 2.77 -4.04 5.67
N SER A 106 1.48 -3.80 5.50
CA SER A 106 0.41 -4.17 6.45
C SER A 106 0.74 -3.79 7.90
N TYR A 107 0.69 -4.73 8.84
CA TYR A 107 0.87 -4.52 10.29
C TYR A 107 2.22 -3.89 10.66
N SER A 108 3.31 -4.41 10.10
CA SER A 108 4.66 -3.86 10.36
C SER A 108 4.81 -2.44 9.83
N ALA A 109 4.25 -2.12 8.67
CA ALA A 109 4.25 -0.76 8.15
C ALA A 109 3.48 0.19 9.06
N TYR A 110 2.28 -0.19 9.52
CA TYR A 110 1.51 0.59 10.49
C TYR A 110 2.34 0.89 11.75
N LYS A 111 2.92 -0.16 12.36
CA LYS A 111 3.76 -0.03 13.55
C LYS A 111 4.93 0.93 13.34
N PHE A 112 5.60 0.88 12.19
CA PHE A 112 6.74 1.76 11.89
C PHE A 112 6.32 3.21 11.61
N PHE A 113 5.11 3.43 11.07
CA PHE A 113 4.59 4.80 10.89
C PHE A 113 4.23 5.47 12.22
N TYR A 114 3.55 4.73 13.10
CA TYR A 114 2.88 5.33 14.25
C TYR A 114 3.54 5.00 15.58
N ASN A 115 4.57 4.12 15.57
CA ASN A 115 5.23 3.60 16.78
C ASN A 115 4.22 3.05 17.81
N ASP A 116 3.16 2.42 17.33
CA ASP A 116 2.00 1.97 18.07
C ASP A 116 1.39 0.74 17.37
N VAL A 117 0.62 -0.07 18.10
CA VAL A 117 -0.15 -1.19 17.55
C VAL A 117 -1.53 -1.27 18.25
N PRO A 118 -2.63 -1.16 17.51
CA PRO A 118 -3.98 -1.22 18.09
C PRO A 118 -4.40 -2.62 18.53
N ALA A 119 -3.70 -3.66 18.05
CA ALA A 119 -3.89 -5.05 18.47
C ALA A 119 -2.61 -5.84 18.24
N ASP A 120 -2.45 -6.94 18.99
CA ASP A 120 -1.39 -7.92 18.72
C ASP A 120 -1.61 -8.58 17.36
N TYR A 121 -0.51 -8.84 16.63
CA TYR A 121 -0.52 -9.49 15.33
C TYR A 121 0.62 -10.51 15.22
N SER A 122 0.44 -11.50 14.38
CA SER A 122 1.41 -12.62 14.20
C SER A 122 2.00 -12.72 12.81
N GLU A 123 1.44 -12.03 11.83
CA GLU A 123 1.89 -12.09 10.44
C GLU A 123 2.79 -10.91 10.07
N VAL A 124 3.84 -11.21 9.31
CA VAL A 124 4.74 -10.22 8.72
C VAL A 124 4.55 -10.23 7.20
N TYR A 125 4.16 -9.09 6.66
CA TYR A 125 4.01 -8.87 5.21
C TYR A 125 5.13 -7.94 4.73
N VAL A 126 5.89 -8.40 3.74
CA VAL A 126 6.95 -7.59 3.12
C VAL A 126 6.88 -7.65 1.61
N TYR A 127 7.24 -6.58 0.95
CA TYR A 127 7.52 -6.55 -0.48
C TYR A 127 9.01 -6.81 -0.69
N GLY A 128 9.33 -7.86 -1.43
CA GLY A 128 10.71 -8.33 -1.56
C GLY A 128 10.91 -9.23 -2.78
N THR A 129 12.02 -9.97 -2.74
CA THR A 129 12.39 -10.97 -3.74
C THR A 129 12.41 -12.38 -3.13
N LEU A 130 12.56 -13.40 -3.97
CA LEU A 130 12.67 -14.79 -3.51
C LEU A 130 13.97 -15.09 -2.74
N ASP A 131 14.93 -14.16 -2.71
CA ASP A 131 16.16 -14.33 -1.92
C ASP A 131 15.90 -14.43 -0.41
N ILE A 132 14.74 -13.95 0.04
CA ILE A 132 14.27 -14.12 1.43
C ILE A 132 14.24 -15.60 1.86
N LYS A 133 14.02 -16.53 0.92
CA LYS A 133 14.06 -17.98 1.18
C LYS A 133 15.41 -18.46 1.78
N LYS A 134 16.50 -17.75 1.49
CA LYS A 134 17.82 -18.07 2.03
C LYS A 134 17.89 -17.87 3.56
N ARG A 135 17.11 -16.89 4.07
CA ARG A 135 17.02 -16.59 5.52
C ARG A 135 15.86 -17.31 6.20
N PHE A 136 14.76 -17.49 5.47
CA PHE A 136 13.54 -18.11 5.95
C PHE A 136 13.14 -19.26 5.03
N PRO A 137 13.64 -20.50 5.30
CA PRO A 137 13.34 -21.68 4.49
C PRO A 137 11.85 -21.99 4.44
N GLN A 138 11.40 -22.64 3.37
CA GLN A 138 10.03 -23.10 3.22
C GLN A 138 9.66 -24.10 4.32
N LYS A 139 8.57 -23.86 5.03
CA LYS A 139 7.92 -24.80 5.93
C LYS A 139 6.46 -25.02 5.50
N MET A 140 6.01 -26.25 5.59
CA MET A 140 4.64 -26.70 5.22
C MET A 140 3.71 -26.60 6.43
N ASP A 141 3.47 -25.37 6.91
CA ASP A 141 2.59 -25.08 8.04
C ASP A 141 1.84 -23.78 7.75
N ILE A 142 0.92 -23.39 8.64
CA ILE A 142 0.18 -22.11 8.50
C ILE A 142 1.17 -20.95 8.49
N PRO A 143 1.31 -20.25 7.36
CA PRO A 143 2.34 -19.23 7.21
C PRO A 143 2.06 -18.00 8.07
N ASN A 144 3.13 -17.38 8.56
CA ASN A 144 3.12 -16.09 9.25
C ASN A 144 4.12 -15.08 8.65
N LEU A 145 4.85 -15.47 7.61
CA LEU A 145 5.66 -14.58 6.79
C LEU A 145 5.17 -14.66 5.35
N PHE A 146 4.83 -13.49 4.79
CA PHE A 146 4.35 -13.33 3.43
C PHE A 146 5.24 -12.36 2.67
N VAL A 147 5.78 -12.81 1.53
CA VAL A 147 6.61 -12.00 0.65
C VAL A 147 5.83 -11.69 -0.62
N LEU A 148 5.57 -10.42 -0.84
CA LEU A 148 4.84 -9.91 -2.00
C LEU A 148 5.82 -9.36 -3.04
N LYS A 149 5.40 -9.39 -4.29
CA LYS A 149 6.17 -8.87 -5.42
C LYS A 149 6.30 -7.35 -5.34
N LYS A 150 7.54 -6.85 -5.37
CA LYS A 150 7.81 -5.43 -5.57
C LYS A 150 7.32 -4.97 -6.95
N ASP A 151 6.79 -3.77 -7.04
CA ASP A 151 6.68 -3.04 -8.30
C ASP A 151 7.84 -2.03 -8.44
N LEU A 152 7.98 -1.45 -9.63
CA LEU A 152 9.12 -0.58 -9.98
C LEU A 152 9.22 0.68 -9.11
N MET A 153 8.13 1.11 -8.49
CA MET A 153 8.07 2.39 -7.78
C MET A 153 8.07 2.24 -6.25
N ILE A 154 7.85 1.02 -5.72
CA ILE A 154 7.61 0.84 -4.29
C ILE A 154 8.79 1.32 -3.43
N GLU A 155 10.02 1.15 -3.89
CA GLU A 155 11.24 1.57 -3.18
C GLU A 155 11.39 3.09 -3.09
N THR A 156 10.73 3.83 -3.98
CA THR A 156 10.79 5.31 -3.98
C THR A 156 10.02 5.95 -2.83
N TYR A 157 9.19 5.18 -2.14
CA TYR A 157 8.39 5.66 -0.99
C TYR A 157 9.08 5.41 0.36
N GLY A 158 10.19 4.68 0.40
CA GLY A 158 10.97 4.42 1.62
C GLY A 158 11.00 2.94 2.01
N LYS A 159 11.14 2.66 3.31
CA LYS A 159 11.27 1.30 3.86
C LYS A 159 9.93 0.65 4.21
N THR A 160 8.86 1.40 4.13
CA THR A 160 7.48 0.94 4.33
C THR A 160 6.64 1.27 3.10
N THR A 161 5.54 0.56 2.92
CA THR A 161 4.50 0.97 1.96
C THR A 161 3.96 2.35 2.32
N THR A 162 3.37 3.08 1.37
CA THR A 162 2.68 4.35 1.68
C THR A 162 1.54 4.12 2.69
N ILE A 163 1.11 5.16 3.41
CA ILE A 163 -0.02 5.06 4.36
C ILE A 163 -1.26 4.50 3.66
N ALA A 164 -1.57 5.01 2.46
CA ALA A 164 -2.71 4.51 1.68
C ALA A 164 -2.56 3.03 1.30
N GLN A 165 -1.37 2.60 0.86
CA GLN A 165 -1.14 1.19 0.53
C GLN A 165 -1.22 0.30 1.76
N THR A 166 -0.70 0.75 2.90
CA THR A 166 -0.82 0.03 4.18
C THR A 166 -2.28 -0.21 4.55
N PHE A 167 -3.11 0.83 4.44
CA PHE A 167 -4.57 0.72 4.65
C PHE A 167 -5.21 -0.30 3.70
N VAL A 168 -4.92 -0.17 2.41
CA VAL A 168 -5.53 -1.01 1.37
C VAL A 168 -5.09 -2.47 1.48
N ASP A 169 -3.84 -2.73 1.83
CA ASP A 169 -3.35 -4.09 2.06
C ASP A 169 -3.98 -4.69 3.33
N LEU A 170 -4.08 -3.94 4.44
CA LEU A 170 -4.78 -4.35 5.67
C LEU A 170 -6.27 -4.61 5.44
N TRP A 171 -6.94 -3.81 4.61
CA TRP A 171 -8.34 -4.02 4.24
C TRP A 171 -8.59 -5.38 3.58
N ASN A 172 -7.57 -5.93 2.90
CA ASN A 172 -7.65 -7.14 2.09
C ASN A 172 -7.00 -8.38 2.74
N VAL A 173 -6.54 -8.30 3.99
CA VAL A 173 -6.12 -9.47 4.75
C VAL A 173 -7.30 -10.06 5.53
N LYS A 174 -7.21 -11.34 5.88
CA LYS A 174 -8.34 -12.10 6.47
C LYS A 174 -8.34 -12.17 7.99
N GLU A 175 -7.22 -11.77 8.61
CA GLU A 175 -7.04 -11.83 10.06
C GLU A 175 -8.04 -10.88 10.75
N TRP A 176 -8.74 -11.39 11.78
CA TRP A 176 -9.83 -10.66 12.44
C TRP A 176 -9.39 -9.33 13.08
N TYR A 177 -8.14 -9.25 13.54
CA TYR A 177 -7.58 -8.04 14.16
C TYR A 177 -7.18 -6.95 13.16
N ALA A 178 -7.13 -7.26 11.86
CA ALA A 178 -6.85 -6.24 10.83
C ALA A 178 -7.85 -5.06 10.89
N LYS A 179 -9.10 -5.33 11.29
CA LYS A 179 -10.12 -4.29 11.46
C LYS A 179 -9.75 -3.25 12.53
N GLU A 180 -9.01 -3.62 13.57
CA GLU A 180 -8.57 -2.67 14.61
C GLU A 180 -7.52 -1.71 14.04
N PHE A 181 -6.62 -2.21 13.17
CA PHE A 181 -5.66 -1.37 12.44
C PHE A 181 -6.37 -0.44 11.46
N ILE A 182 -7.36 -0.94 10.71
CA ILE A 182 -8.16 -0.13 9.78
C ILE A 182 -8.86 0.99 10.54
N LYS A 183 -9.56 0.69 11.65
CA LYS A 183 -10.23 1.67 12.48
C LYS A 183 -9.25 2.74 13.00
N ALA A 184 -8.12 2.33 13.53
CA ALA A 184 -7.10 3.26 14.01
C ALA A 184 -6.51 4.14 12.88
N MET A 185 -6.38 3.60 11.66
CA MET A 185 -5.98 4.40 10.50
C MET A 185 -7.07 5.39 10.07
N GLU A 186 -8.34 5.01 10.07
CA GLU A 186 -9.46 5.91 9.76
C GLU A 186 -9.51 7.08 10.75
N GLU A 187 -9.35 6.82 12.05
CA GLU A 187 -9.29 7.85 13.08
C GLU A 187 -8.13 8.82 12.86
N ARG A 188 -6.92 8.30 12.52
CA ARG A 188 -5.73 9.12 12.25
C ARG A 188 -5.82 9.93 10.95
N LEU A 189 -6.56 9.44 9.98
CA LEU A 189 -6.76 10.07 8.67
C LEU A 189 -8.03 10.92 8.59
N HIS A 190 -8.83 11.00 9.64
CA HIS A 190 -10.15 11.66 9.66
C HIS A 190 -10.12 13.02 8.97
N GLY A 191 -9.25 13.95 9.39
CA GLY A 191 -9.17 15.28 8.79
C GLY A 191 -8.60 15.36 7.36
N ILE A 192 -8.27 14.20 6.74
CA ILE A 192 -7.80 14.12 5.34
C ILE A 192 -8.85 13.40 4.49
N LEU A 193 -9.66 12.55 5.12
CA LEU A 193 -10.69 11.73 4.47
C LEU A 193 -12.08 12.40 4.51
N GLU A 194 -12.20 13.56 5.12
CA GLU A 194 -13.38 14.42 5.04
C GLU A 194 -13.31 15.36 3.84
#